data_fd137b3ff8e898d942d3e5432a2251f8
#
_entry.id   fd137b3ff8e898d942d3e5432a2251f8
#
_cell.length_a   1.000
_cell.length_b   1.000
_cell.length_c   1.000
_cell.angle_alpha   90.00
_cell.angle_beta   90.00
_cell.angle_gamma   90.00
#
_symmetry.space_group_name_H-M   'P 1'
#
loop_
_entity.id
_entity.type
_entity.pdbx_description
1 polymer ?
#
loop_
_entity_poly.entity_id
_entity_poly.type
_entity_poly.pdbx_seq_one_letter_code
_entity_poly.pdbx_strand_id
1 'polypeptide(L)'
;MKTLINKMLVLVPAVALLMTACNESDFLDLNNPNNQTETIYWIDEASVQKAMATVYSPIRGQMYGYYGAFTGFQNMNVRADDTWAIPDDPETWMITVFTNTPNTDRYEFGSLYKCIQRANVLLSKIEDIEMDASKKTELIAEAKFLRGFAYFLLVTNYEQAPLRVTPSNESSEEIMKPVATEAELWEQVESDLKAAKEGLPVTRPSTEEGRVTKGAAIAYLGKSYIYLGKYAEGEAELKIIMQSPYSYDLVENPDDNFTEFTEMNKESIFEIVYDGGFGSGSWGAEGANDTQGCVLPNFFGPEGSGGWFKVMPSASLVDAFVVEPRPAGSDTKYDRRMYTSLYFKHSDYGDVKADEEWFGGKDFDVLWKDTEGKRAKGQPTFSDLEGKQGRFLMKKFTNFYLDDPSANSMYDQKNQNNNLRVMRFAEVLLLHAEACIKTNKLDEAAQDLTRIRDRAGLAKKNWNGADELWKEMEHQKLLELFFEGQRFFDLKRWYSYDEMKAVFIKNKKQGADAFQPKHFVYPIPQGELDTNTSIEQHPLWK
;
A
#
# COMPACT_ATOMS: atom_id res chain seq x y z
N MET A 1 -22.33 62.04 58.13
CA MET A 1 -21.09 61.26 58.30
C MET A 1 -21.36 59.82 58.77
N LYS A 2 -22.13 59.56 59.81
CA LYS A 2 -22.43 58.19 60.30
C LYS A 2 -23.13 57.28 59.27
N THR A 3 -23.96 57.83 58.39
CA THR A 3 -24.68 57.05 57.37
C THR A 3 -23.82 56.64 56.17
N LEU A 4 -22.72 57.35 55.87
CA LEU A 4 -21.78 57.02 54.82
C LEU A 4 -20.81 55.91 55.27
N ILE A 5 -20.41 55.94 56.56
CA ILE A 5 -19.52 54.94 57.15
C ILE A 5 -20.20 53.57 57.23
N ASN A 6 -21.48 53.52 57.58
CA ASN A 6 -22.25 52.25 57.61
C ASN A 6 -22.48 51.66 56.23
N LYS A 7 -22.57 52.48 55.17
CA LYS A 7 -22.68 51.96 53.78
C LYS A 7 -21.33 51.44 53.27
N MET A 8 -20.22 52.05 53.67
CA MET A 8 -18.88 51.57 53.36
C MET A 8 -18.50 50.28 54.10
N LEU A 9 -18.96 50.10 55.35
CA LEU A 9 -18.68 48.88 56.12
C LEU A 9 -19.43 47.64 55.62
N VAL A 10 -20.52 47.81 54.88
CA VAL A 10 -21.25 46.68 54.26
C VAL A 10 -20.74 46.40 52.83
N LEU A 11 -20.23 47.42 52.13
CA LEU A 11 -19.70 47.23 50.75
C LEU A 11 -18.37 46.49 50.69
N VAL A 12 -17.51 46.69 51.68
CA VAL A 12 -16.17 46.06 51.71
C VAL A 12 -16.21 44.53 51.86
N PRO A 13 -17.05 43.95 52.78
CA PRO A 13 -17.14 42.50 52.85
C PRO A 13 -17.91 41.89 51.65
N ALA A 14 -18.86 42.63 51.02
CA ALA A 14 -19.54 42.15 49.84
C ALA A 14 -18.62 42.08 48.58
N VAL A 15 -17.69 43.04 48.43
CA VAL A 15 -16.67 43.03 47.37
C VAL A 15 -15.60 41.97 47.66
N ALA A 16 -15.22 41.74 48.92
CA ALA A 16 -14.30 40.68 49.30
C ALA A 16 -14.86 39.29 49.10
N LEU A 17 -16.16 39.07 49.27
CA LEU A 17 -16.88 37.81 48.97
C LEU A 17 -16.99 37.57 47.48
N LEU A 18 -17.00 38.58 46.62
CA LEU A 18 -17.03 38.44 45.16
C LEU A 18 -15.66 38.09 44.58
N MET A 19 -14.55 38.39 45.31
CA MET A 19 -13.20 38.08 44.88
C MET A 19 -12.76 36.64 45.23
N THR A 20 -13.48 35.91 46.04
CA THR A 20 -13.16 34.51 46.41
C THR A 20 -14.02 33.48 45.69
N ALA A 21 -14.89 33.92 44.78
CA ALA A 21 -15.88 33.03 44.13
C ALA A 21 -15.47 32.51 42.77
N CYS A 22 -14.28 32.86 42.26
CA CYS A 22 -13.79 32.29 41.00
C CYS A 22 -12.40 31.76 41.21
N ASN A 23 -12.28 30.47 41.46
CA ASN A 23 -11.10 29.74 41.14
C ASN A 23 -11.11 29.52 39.63
N GLU A 24 -10.50 30.41 38.86
CA GLU A 24 -10.48 30.35 37.39
C GLU A 24 -9.97 28.99 36.87
N SER A 25 -9.11 28.32 37.64
CA SER A 25 -8.59 27.01 37.31
C SER A 25 -9.68 25.93 37.29
N ASP A 26 -10.63 25.93 38.26
CA ASP A 26 -11.65 24.90 38.34
C ASP A 26 -12.80 25.13 37.33
N PHE A 27 -12.97 26.37 36.84
CA PHE A 27 -13.98 26.70 35.83
C PHE A 27 -13.47 26.45 34.38
N LEU A 28 -12.16 26.54 34.17
CA LEU A 28 -11.52 26.28 32.88
C LEU A 28 -11.16 24.81 32.70
N ASP A 29 -11.12 24.04 33.79
CA ASP A 29 -10.82 22.60 33.78
C ASP A 29 -12.08 21.75 33.68
N LEU A 30 -13.04 22.19 32.86
CA LEU A 30 -14.17 21.35 32.47
C LEU A 30 -13.70 20.24 31.55
N ASN A 31 -13.19 19.19 32.16
CA ASN A 31 -13.02 17.92 31.45
C ASN A 31 -14.39 17.48 30.93
N ASN A 32 -14.54 17.46 29.60
CA ASN A 32 -15.74 16.89 29.00
C ASN A 32 -15.84 15.42 29.42
N PRO A 33 -16.82 15.01 30.24
CA PRO A 33 -16.92 13.64 30.74
C PRO A 33 -17.13 12.62 29.63
N ASN A 34 -17.43 13.07 28.41
CA ASN A 34 -17.59 12.23 27.22
C ASN A 34 -16.33 12.21 26.33
N ASN A 35 -15.29 12.97 26.65
CA ASN A 35 -13.98 12.90 25.99
C ASN A 35 -12.97 12.32 26.97
N GLN A 36 -12.35 11.22 26.57
CA GLN A 36 -11.20 10.65 27.29
C GLN A 36 -10.05 11.64 27.18
N THR A 37 -9.63 12.21 28.31
CA THR A 37 -8.40 13.00 28.37
C THR A 37 -7.19 12.09 28.26
N GLU A 38 -6.06 12.61 27.83
CA GLU A 38 -4.82 11.84 27.67
C GLU A 38 -4.42 11.08 28.96
N THR A 39 -4.64 11.69 30.12
CA THR A 39 -4.36 11.07 31.44
C THR A 39 -5.29 9.92 31.82
N ILE A 40 -6.47 9.82 31.23
CA ILE A 40 -7.44 8.76 31.49
C ILE A 40 -7.33 7.65 30.46
N TYR A 41 -6.75 7.94 29.29
CA TYR A 41 -6.64 6.99 28.19
C TYR A 41 -5.50 5.98 28.40
N TRP A 42 -4.30 6.43 28.78
CA TRP A 42 -3.10 5.62 28.92
C TRP A 42 -3.00 5.01 30.32
N ILE A 43 -3.76 3.96 30.62
CA ILE A 43 -3.89 3.39 31.98
C ILE A 43 -3.48 1.91 32.09
N ASP A 44 -3.56 1.16 30.99
CA ASP A 44 -3.34 -0.29 30.99
C ASP A 44 -2.95 -0.81 29.60
N GLU A 45 -2.64 -2.11 29.54
CA GLU A 45 -2.33 -2.81 28.28
C GLU A 45 -3.45 -2.70 27.26
N ALA A 46 -4.73 -2.75 27.68
CA ALA A 46 -5.85 -2.69 26.75
C ALA A 46 -5.93 -1.33 26.04
N SER A 47 -5.58 -0.26 26.73
CA SER A 47 -5.49 1.08 26.12
C SER A 47 -4.35 1.17 25.10
N VAL A 48 -3.19 0.57 25.39
CA VAL A 48 -2.07 0.50 24.45
C VAL A 48 -2.44 -0.31 23.20
N GLN A 49 -3.14 -1.44 23.36
CA GLN A 49 -3.59 -2.26 22.23
C GLN A 49 -4.61 -1.52 21.35
N LYS A 50 -5.53 -0.75 21.92
CA LYS A 50 -6.45 0.12 21.18
C LYS A 50 -5.68 1.22 20.42
N ALA A 51 -4.69 1.84 21.06
CA ALA A 51 -3.82 2.82 20.41
C ALA A 51 -3.08 2.19 19.23
N MET A 52 -2.55 0.97 19.35
CA MET A 52 -1.89 0.24 18.26
C MET A 52 -2.80 0.08 17.04
N ALA A 53 -4.07 -0.28 17.22
CA ALA A 53 -5.02 -0.35 16.12
C ALA A 53 -5.16 0.99 15.37
N THR A 54 -5.04 2.12 16.08
CA THR A 54 -5.07 3.44 15.44
C THR A 54 -3.82 3.74 14.62
N VAL A 55 -2.67 3.12 14.91
CA VAL A 55 -1.42 3.27 14.12
C VAL A 55 -1.57 2.65 12.74
N TYR A 56 -2.25 1.50 12.63
CA TYR A 56 -2.53 0.83 11.34
C TYR A 56 -3.51 1.61 10.46
N SER A 57 -4.49 2.26 11.07
CA SER A 57 -5.64 2.84 10.37
C SER A 57 -5.28 3.77 9.20
N PRO A 58 -4.30 4.70 9.28
CA PRO A 58 -3.97 5.59 8.16
C PRO A 58 -3.31 4.88 6.96
N ILE A 59 -2.68 3.74 7.21
CA ILE A 59 -2.08 2.93 6.16
C ILE A 59 -3.14 2.13 5.43
N ARG A 60 -4.08 1.55 6.16
CA ARG A 60 -5.16 0.75 5.59
C ARG A 60 -5.99 1.59 4.62
N GLY A 61 -6.74 2.54 5.11
CA GLY A 61 -7.70 3.32 4.35
C GLY A 61 -8.62 2.47 3.45
N GLN A 62 -9.90 2.79 3.38
CA GLN A 62 -10.79 2.12 2.44
C GLN A 62 -10.72 2.79 1.06
N MET A 63 -11.09 4.04 0.99
CA MET A 63 -11.05 4.88 -0.21
C MET A 63 -9.79 5.72 -0.25
N TYR A 64 -9.49 6.37 0.86
CA TYR A 64 -8.35 7.25 1.09
C TYR A 64 -7.43 6.64 2.13
N GLY A 65 -6.16 6.91 2.04
CA GLY A 65 -5.12 6.30 2.82
C GLY A 65 -4.07 5.69 1.90
N TYR A 66 -2.91 5.34 2.42
CA TYR A 66 -1.82 4.93 1.53
C TYR A 66 -2.19 3.73 0.64
N TYR A 67 -2.92 2.75 1.16
CA TYR A 67 -3.44 1.62 0.39
C TYR A 67 -4.94 1.77 0.05
N GLY A 68 -5.47 2.97 0.18
CA GLY A 68 -6.84 3.27 -0.27
C GLY A 68 -6.99 3.09 -1.78
N ALA A 69 -8.12 2.52 -2.19
CA ALA A 69 -8.36 2.15 -3.58
C ALA A 69 -8.35 3.36 -4.53
N PHE A 70 -8.85 4.51 -4.04
CA PHE A 70 -8.99 5.73 -4.83
C PHE A 70 -7.73 6.59 -4.88
N THR A 71 -6.79 6.37 -3.96
CA THR A 71 -5.60 7.20 -3.82
C THR A 71 -4.31 6.39 -3.94
N GLY A 72 -3.72 5.99 -2.84
CA GLY A 72 -2.38 5.46 -2.82
C GLY A 72 -2.22 4.17 -3.62
N PHE A 73 -3.11 3.18 -3.46
CA PHE A 73 -3.00 1.93 -4.20
C PHE A 73 -3.13 2.11 -5.71
N GLN A 74 -4.12 2.90 -6.15
CA GLN A 74 -4.28 3.21 -7.57
C GLN A 74 -3.04 3.95 -8.10
N ASN A 75 -2.57 4.97 -7.39
CA ASN A 75 -1.46 5.81 -7.81
C ASN A 75 -0.13 5.05 -7.90
N MET A 76 0.13 4.10 -7.02
CA MET A 76 1.32 3.24 -7.13
C MET A 76 1.35 2.47 -8.45
N ASN A 77 0.20 2.00 -8.88
CA ASN A 77 0.09 1.16 -10.08
C ASN A 77 0.08 1.98 -11.37
N VAL A 78 -0.67 3.10 -11.43
CA VAL A 78 -0.84 3.86 -12.68
C VAL A 78 0.40 4.66 -13.12
N ARG A 79 1.42 4.77 -12.28
CA ARG A 79 2.71 5.38 -12.65
C ARG A 79 3.55 4.49 -13.56
N ALA A 80 3.31 3.17 -13.54
CA ALA A 80 4.10 2.18 -14.28
C ALA A 80 3.54 1.89 -15.69
N ASP A 81 4.24 1.08 -16.44
CA ASP A 81 3.96 0.73 -17.84
C ASP A 81 3.07 -0.52 -18.01
N ASP A 82 2.74 -1.18 -16.92
CA ASP A 82 1.95 -2.40 -16.89
C ASP A 82 0.44 -2.17 -16.78
N THR A 83 0.00 -0.94 -16.52
CA THR A 83 -1.40 -0.57 -16.35
C THR A 83 -1.84 0.54 -17.28
N TRP A 84 -3.16 0.63 -17.45
CA TRP A 84 -3.87 1.67 -18.17
C TRP A 84 -5.01 2.21 -17.31
N ALA A 85 -5.03 3.52 -17.01
CA ALA A 85 -6.08 4.17 -16.24
C ALA A 85 -7.10 4.86 -17.15
N ILE A 86 -8.37 4.91 -16.72
CA ILE A 86 -9.39 5.72 -17.39
C ILE A 86 -9.34 7.16 -16.87
N PRO A 87 -9.58 8.17 -17.72
CA PRO A 87 -9.43 9.58 -17.36
C PRO A 87 -10.70 10.15 -16.69
N ASP A 88 -11.23 9.48 -15.68
CA ASP A 88 -12.46 9.87 -14.99
C ASP A 88 -12.25 10.54 -13.62
N ASP A 89 -11.04 10.41 -13.04
CA ASP A 89 -10.58 11.18 -11.90
C ASP A 89 -9.43 12.10 -12.34
N PRO A 90 -9.64 13.43 -12.38
CA PRO A 90 -8.65 14.36 -12.91
C PRO A 90 -7.29 14.29 -12.22
N GLU A 91 -7.25 14.08 -10.90
CA GLU A 91 -6.01 14.10 -10.14
C GLU A 91 -5.19 12.82 -10.30
N THR A 92 -5.85 11.65 -10.25
CA THR A 92 -5.21 10.39 -10.61
C THR A 92 -4.75 10.39 -12.06
N TRP A 93 -5.56 10.99 -12.95
CA TRP A 93 -5.17 11.15 -14.35
C TRP A 93 -3.90 12.00 -14.51
N MET A 94 -3.78 13.12 -13.77
CA MET A 94 -2.54 13.92 -13.78
C MET A 94 -1.32 13.09 -13.37
N ILE A 95 -1.45 12.23 -12.35
CA ILE A 95 -0.37 11.32 -11.92
C ILE A 95 -0.07 10.31 -13.01
N THR A 96 -1.11 9.73 -13.63
CA THR A 96 -0.98 8.75 -14.70
C THR A 96 -0.20 9.28 -15.89
N VAL A 97 -0.49 10.52 -16.32
CA VAL A 97 0.12 11.13 -17.52
C VAL A 97 1.25 12.10 -17.21
N PHE A 98 1.75 12.11 -15.97
CA PHE A 98 2.89 12.93 -15.55
C PHE A 98 2.69 14.44 -15.73
N THR A 99 1.49 14.92 -15.44
CA THR A 99 1.15 16.36 -15.42
C THR A 99 0.76 16.85 -14.03
N ASN A 100 0.98 16.03 -13.02
CA ASN A 100 0.73 16.35 -11.62
C ASN A 100 1.62 17.51 -11.13
N THR A 101 1.14 18.20 -10.09
CA THR A 101 1.77 19.37 -9.48
C THR A 101 1.74 19.24 -7.96
N PRO A 102 2.42 20.11 -7.20
CA PRO A 102 2.31 20.13 -5.73
C PRO A 102 0.88 20.31 -5.19
N ASN A 103 -0.03 20.84 -6.01
CA ASN A 103 -1.45 21.02 -5.66
C ASN A 103 -2.33 19.80 -5.98
N THR A 104 -1.79 18.75 -6.57
CA THR A 104 -2.54 17.51 -6.82
C THR A 104 -2.82 16.82 -5.49
N ASP A 105 -4.10 16.56 -5.18
CA ASP A 105 -4.55 16.05 -3.89
C ASP A 105 -4.73 14.52 -3.90
N ARG A 106 -3.66 13.77 -4.10
CA ARG A 106 -3.73 12.27 -4.12
C ARG A 106 -2.43 11.62 -3.66
N TYR A 107 -1.58 12.37 -2.97
CA TYR A 107 -0.23 11.88 -2.68
C TYR A 107 -0.09 11.05 -1.39
N GLU A 108 -1.11 11.04 -0.55
CA GLU A 108 -1.15 10.28 0.72
C GLU A 108 0.01 10.58 1.70
N PHE A 109 0.67 11.72 1.53
CA PHE A 109 1.72 12.20 2.42
C PHE A 109 1.20 12.33 3.86
N GLY A 110 0.03 12.94 4.03
CA GLY A 110 -0.61 13.12 5.33
C GLY A 110 -0.96 11.82 6.02
N SER A 111 -1.40 10.80 5.29
CA SER A 111 -1.72 9.46 5.85
C SER A 111 -0.48 8.80 6.46
N LEU A 112 0.67 8.90 5.79
CA LEU A 112 1.93 8.38 6.31
C LEU A 112 2.36 9.11 7.59
N TYR A 113 2.24 10.44 7.63
CA TYR A 113 2.55 11.22 8.83
C TYR A 113 1.56 10.98 9.98
N LYS A 114 0.29 10.68 9.70
CA LYS A 114 -0.66 10.24 10.74
C LYS A 114 -0.22 8.92 11.38
N CYS A 115 0.25 7.96 10.57
CA CYS A 115 0.82 6.71 11.09
C CYS A 115 2.05 6.98 11.96
N ILE A 116 3.01 7.77 11.47
CA ILE A 116 4.22 8.15 12.20
C ILE A 116 3.88 8.84 13.53
N GLN A 117 2.99 9.83 13.51
CA GLN A 117 2.58 10.55 14.72
C GLN A 117 1.96 9.62 15.75
N ARG A 118 1.04 8.74 15.34
CA ARG A 118 0.39 7.79 16.25
C ARG A 118 1.38 6.78 16.82
N ALA A 119 2.34 6.30 16.01
CA ALA A 119 3.43 5.46 16.48
C ALA A 119 4.32 6.21 17.50
N ASN A 120 4.69 7.46 17.24
CA ASN A 120 5.48 8.28 18.14
C ASN A 120 4.77 8.50 19.48
N VAL A 121 3.47 8.81 19.47
CA VAL A 121 2.67 8.98 20.69
C VAL A 121 2.64 7.67 21.48
N LEU A 122 2.36 6.54 20.84
CA LEU A 122 2.37 5.24 21.52
C LEU A 122 3.74 4.95 22.14
N LEU A 123 4.82 5.14 21.38
CA LEU A 123 6.20 4.91 21.86
C LEU A 123 6.58 5.82 23.03
N SER A 124 6.05 7.05 23.07
CA SER A 124 6.32 7.99 24.18
C SER A 124 5.55 7.64 25.46
N LYS A 125 4.42 6.94 25.36
CA LYS A 125 3.54 6.63 26.52
C LYS A 125 3.71 5.22 27.07
N ILE A 126 4.06 4.24 26.23
CA ILE A 126 4.05 2.83 26.60
C ILE A 126 5.03 2.48 27.72
N GLU A 127 6.15 3.22 27.86
CA GLU A 127 7.14 2.93 28.91
C GLU A 127 6.57 3.09 30.30
N ASP A 128 5.68 4.05 30.51
CA ASP A 128 5.07 4.36 31.81
C ASP A 128 3.88 3.44 32.16
N ILE A 129 3.45 2.59 31.24
CA ILE A 129 2.31 1.69 31.47
C ILE A 129 2.76 0.39 32.12
N GLU A 130 2.14 0.02 33.25
CA GLU A 130 2.32 -1.30 33.85
C GLU A 130 1.61 -2.38 33.04
N MET A 131 2.39 -3.29 32.47
CA MET A 131 1.89 -4.40 31.66
C MET A 131 2.93 -5.51 31.57
N ASP A 132 2.56 -6.65 30.96
CA ASP A 132 3.51 -7.74 30.72
C ASP A 132 4.73 -7.25 29.90
N ALA A 133 5.94 -7.54 30.39
CA ALA A 133 7.17 -7.03 29.78
C ALA A 133 7.41 -7.57 28.36
N SER A 134 7.01 -8.82 28.08
CA SER A 134 7.15 -9.41 26.75
C SER A 134 6.17 -8.75 25.78
N LYS A 135 4.91 -8.50 26.23
CA LYS A 135 3.90 -7.82 25.42
C LYS A 135 4.26 -6.36 25.18
N LYS A 136 4.86 -5.67 26.18
CA LYS A 136 5.41 -4.31 26.01
C LYS A 136 6.47 -4.28 24.91
N THR A 137 7.44 -5.19 24.97
CA THR A 137 8.50 -5.31 23.96
C THR A 137 7.92 -5.55 22.57
N GLU A 138 6.94 -6.41 22.45
CA GLU A 138 6.26 -6.73 21.20
C GLU A 138 5.53 -5.50 20.62
N LEU A 139 4.76 -4.76 21.43
CA LEU A 139 4.03 -3.57 21.00
C LEU A 139 4.97 -2.41 20.60
N ILE A 140 6.09 -2.25 21.31
CA ILE A 140 7.14 -1.30 20.90
C ILE A 140 7.71 -1.67 19.54
N ALA A 141 8.02 -2.94 19.34
CA ALA A 141 8.55 -3.44 18.07
C ALA A 141 7.55 -3.27 16.92
N GLU A 142 6.28 -3.49 17.19
CA GLU A 142 5.19 -3.31 16.23
C GLU A 142 5.00 -1.84 15.83
N ALA A 143 5.00 -0.92 16.81
CA ALA A 143 4.94 0.51 16.52
C ALA A 143 6.15 1.00 15.71
N LYS A 144 7.35 0.50 16.02
CA LYS A 144 8.56 0.76 15.24
C LYS A 144 8.48 0.22 13.83
N PHE A 145 7.97 -1.02 13.66
CA PHE A 145 7.73 -1.54 12.30
C PHE A 145 6.86 -0.59 11.49
N LEU A 146 5.71 -0.19 12.00
CA LEU A 146 4.77 0.67 11.29
C LEU A 146 5.35 2.05 10.98
N ARG A 147 6.14 2.61 11.90
CA ARG A 147 6.86 3.87 11.67
C ARG A 147 7.95 3.72 10.60
N GLY A 148 8.78 2.70 10.70
CA GLY A 148 9.81 2.38 9.71
C GLY A 148 9.21 2.09 8.34
N PHE A 149 8.08 1.38 8.29
CA PHE A 149 7.33 1.14 7.07
C PHE A 149 6.78 2.44 6.46
N ALA A 150 6.20 3.33 7.25
CA ALA A 150 5.73 4.62 6.77
C ALA A 150 6.89 5.48 6.23
N TYR A 151 8.05 5.46 6.87
CA TYR A 151 9.26 6.13 6.35
C TYR A 151 9.81 5.46 5.09
N PHE A 152 9.75 4.12 4.97
CA PHE A 152 10.07 3.43 3.74
C PHE A 152 9.20 3.94 2.57
N LEU A 153 7.90 4.10 2.79
CA LEU A 153 6.98 4.62 1.79
C LEU A 153 7.24 6.11 1.48
N LEU A 154 7.61 6.91 2.48
CA LEU A 154 7.98 8.31 2.28
C LEU A 154 9.27 8.42 1.45
N VAL A 155 10.34 7.74 1.84
CA VAL A 155 11.63 7.89 1.16
C VAL A 155 11.57 7.37 -0.28
N THR A 156 10.86 6.29 -0.55
CA THR A 156 10.73 5.75 -1.92
C THR A 156 9.91 6.65 -2.84
N ASN A 157 8.92 7.38 -2.31
CA ASN A 157 8.05 8.26 -3.08
C ASN A 157 8.57 9.70 -3.18
N TYR A 158 9.25 10.22 -2.14
CA TYR A 158 9.58 11.65 -2.04
C TYR A 158 11.08 11.93 -1.94
N GLU A 159 11.90 10.94 -1.56
CA GLU A 159 13.34 11.06 -1.25
C GLU A 159 13.67 12.03 -0.11
N GLN A 160 12.85 13.05 0.10
CA GLN A 160 13.01 14.06 1.16
C GLN A 160 11.68 14.24 1.90
N ALA A 161 11.72 14.21 3.23
CA ALA A 161 10.56 14.45 4.08
C ALA A 161 11.02 14.82 5.50
N PRO A 162 10.22 15.55 6.30
CA PRO A 162 10.58 15.83 7.69
C PRO A 162 10.74 14.55 8.52
N LEU A 163 11.87 14.40 9.19
CA LEU A 163 12.13 13.26 10.07
C LEU A 163 11.61 13.55 11.48
N ARG A 164 10.42 13.03 11.82
CA ARG A 164 9.76 13.19 13.11
C ARG A 164 9.77 11.87 13.87
N VAL A 165 10.50 11.80 14.97
CA VAL A 165 10.66 10.59 15.80
C VAL A 165 10.10 10.74 17.22
N THR A 166 9.58 11.91 17.53
CA THR A 166 8.87 12.26 18.77
C THR A 166 7.47 12.80 18.43
N PRO A 167 6.53 12.81 19.40
CA PRO A 167 5.20 13.38 19.15
C PRO A 167 5.25 14.85 18.76
N SER A 168 4.64 15.21 17.63
CA SER A 168 4.66 16.60 17.13
C SER A 168 3.74 17.55 17.90
N ASN A 169 2.79 17.03 18.67
CA ASN A 169 1.91 17.83 19.53
C ASN A 169 2.58 18.34 20.81
N GLU A 170 3.76 17.84 21.15
CA GLU A 170 4.49 18.22 22.38
C GLU A 170 5.42 19.43 22.15
N SER A 171 5.75 19.75 20.90
CA SER A 171 6.69 20.82 20.57
C SER A 171 6.43 21.42 19.20
N SER A 172 6.40 22.75 19.12
CA SER A 172 6.34 23.46 17.84
C SER A 172 7.59 23.20 16.97
N GLU A 173 8.70 22.85 17.57
CA GLU A 173 9.94 22.48 16.87
C GLU A 173 9.76 21.21 16.06
N GLU A 174 9.08 20.20 16.60
CA GLU A 174 8.76 18.97 15.86
C GLU A 174 7.81 19.24 14.67
N ILE A 175 6.84 20.14 14.83
CA ILE A 175 5.93 20.53 13.74
C ILE A 175 6.71 21.21 12.60
N MET A 176 7.64 22.09 12.97
CA MET A 176 8.39 22.95 12.04
C MET A 176 9.71 22.35 11.57
N LYS A 177 9.91 21.02 11.70
CA LYS A 177 11.13 20.39 11.21
C LYS A 177 11.31 20.57 9.70
N PRO A 178 12.52 20.89 9.24
CA PRO A 178 12.84 20.88 7.81
C PRO A 178 12.84 19.45 7.27
N VAL A 179 12.95 19.32 5.95
CA VAL A 179 13.14 18.01 5.31
C VAL A 179 14.50 17.42 5.72
N ALA A 180 14.48 16.14 6.03
CA ALA A 180 15.67 15.33 6.16
C ALA A 180 16.13 14.85 4.77
N THR A 181 17.39 14.51 4.67
CA THR A 181 17.98 13.90 3.49
C THR A 181 17.46 12.48 3.27
N GLU A 182 17.59 11.98 2.06
CA GLU A 182 17.28 10.59 1.73
C GLU A 182 18.05 9.61 2.63
N ALA A 183 19.34 9.88 2.89
CA ALA A 183 20.17 9.03 3.74
C ALA A 183 19.66 8.97 5.19
N GLU A 184 19.29 10.11 5.78
CA GLU A 184 18.74 10.16 7.15
C GLU A 184 17.41 9.40 7.25
N LEU A 185 16.56 9.48 6.21
CA LEU A 185 15.30 8.72 6.17
C LEU A 185 15.58 7.22 6.09
N TRP A 186 16.53 6.78 5.26
CA TRP A 186 16.91 5.38 5.17
C TRP A 186 17.55 4.85 6.47
N GLU A 187 18.35 5.66 7.17
CA GLU A 187 18.88 5.31 8.50
C GLU A 187 17.76 5.08 9.50
N GLN A 188 16.72 5.91 9.49
CA GLN A 188 15.55 5.71 10.35
C GLN A 188 14.77 4.44 9.98
N VAL A 189 14.56 4.17 8.69
CA VAL A 189 13.93 2.94 8.22
C VAL A 189 14.70 1.71 8.72
N GLU A 190 16.01 1.69 8.53
CA GLU A 190 16.88 0.60 8.95
C GLU A 190 16.86 0.41 10.47
N SER A 191 16.91 1.50 11.24
CA SER A 191 16.86 1.48 12.71
C SER A 191 15.55 0.89 13.24
N ASP A 192 14.41 1.36 12.72
CA ASP A 192 13.10 0.91 13.15
C ASP A 192 12.83 -0.55 12.77
N LEU A 193 13.20 -0.97 11.55
CA LEU A 193 13.00 -2.34 11.09
C LEU A 193 13.91 -3.34 11.81
N LYS A 194 15.14 -2.96 12.17
CA LYS A 194 16.03 -3.78 13.02
C LYS A 194 15.42 -3.98 14.41
N ALA A 195 14.95 -2.90 15.03
CA ALA A 195 14.31 -2.98 16.34
C ALA A 195 13.02 -3.84 16.28
N ALA A 196 12.25 -3.72 15.21
CA ALA A 196 11.08 -4.54 14.98
C ALA A 196 11.43 -6.03 14.84
N LYS A 197 12.46 -6.35 14.06
CA LYS A 197 12.96 -7.72 13.91
C LYS A 197 13.33 -8.36 15.26
N GLU A 198 13.91 -7.60 16.17
CA GLU A 198 14.31 -8.15 17.50
C GLU A 198 13.09 -8.45 18.38
N GLY A 199 12.08 -7.58 18.41
CA GLY A 199 10.97 -7.65 19.37
C GLY A 199 9.71 -8.33 18.86
N LEU A 200 9.51 -8.50 17.54
CA LEU A 200 8.31 -9.12 17.00
C LEU A 200 8.32 -10.65 17.10
N PRO A 201 7.15 -11.28 17.29
CA PRO A 201 7.01 -12.74 17.26
C PRO A 201 7.12 -13.28 15.83
N VAL A 202 7.55 -14.54 15.70
CA VAL A 202 7.62 -15.25 14.41
C VAL A 202 6.22 -15.50 13.84
N THR A 203 5.26 -15.85 14.69
CA THR A 203 3.87 -16.13 14.33
C THR A 203 2.92 -15.39 15.26
N ARG A 204 1.69 -15.16 14.80
CA ARG A 204 0.60 -14.58 15.59
C ARG A 204 -0.49 -15.60 15.85
N PRO A 205 -1.19 -15.54 17.00
CA PRO A 205 -2.42 -16.31 17.19
C PRO A 205 -3.53 -15.80 16.27
N SER A 206 -4.52 -16.62 15.97
CA SER A 206 -5.65 -16.25 15.08
C SER A 206 -6.43 -15.01 15.53
N THR A 207 -6.42 -14.69 16.83
CA THR A 207 -7.03 -13.47 17.37
C THR A 207 -6.23 -12.19 17.08
N GLU A 208 -5.02 -12.32 16.56
CA GLU A 208 -4.13 -11.22 16.20
C GLU A 208 -3.71 -11.27 14.71
N GLU A 209 -4.48 -11.97 13.88
CA GLU A 209 -4.25 -11.99 12.43
C GLU A 209 -4.22 -10.58 11.84
N GLY A 210 -3.34 -10.37 10.86
CA GLY A 210 -3.10 -9.07 10.23
C GLY A 210 -2.11 -8.18 10.96
N ARG A 211 -1.76 -8.48 12.23
CA ARG A 211 -0.67 -7.77 12.91
C ARG A 211 0.68 -8.24 12.38
N VAL A 212 1.62 -7.31 12.26
CA VAL A 212 2.94 -7.60 11.71
C VAL A 212 3.73 -8.62 12.52
N THR A 213 4.52 -9.42 11.82
CA THR A 213 5.36 -10.49 12.37
C THR A 213 6.85 -10.15 12.17
N LYS A 214 7.71 -10.91 12.83
CA LYS A 214 9.17 -10.87 12.60
C LYS A 214 9.51 -11.10 11.12
N GLY A 215 8.77 -11.99 10.44
CA GLY A 215 8.96 -12.23 9.00
C GLY A 215 8.72 -10.99 8.15
N ALA A 216 7.71 -10.18 8.47
CA ALA A 216 7.46 -8.91 7.80
C ALA A 216 8.61 -7.90 8.02
N ALA A 217 9.13 -7.80 9.26
CA ALA A 217 10.26 -6.92 9.55
C ALA A 217 11.54 -7.32 8.78
N ILE A 218 11.83 -8.61 8.70
CA ILE A 218 12.97 -9.15 7.94
C ILE A 218 12.78 -8.88 6.43
N ALA A 219 11.59 -9.13 5.90
CA ALA A 219 11.30 -8.91 4.48
C ALA A 219 11.49 -7.43 4.08
N TYR A 220 10.97 -6.50 4.88
CA TYR A 220 11.12 -5.07 4.61
C TYR A 220 12.55 -4.56 4.86
N LEU A 221 13.28 -5.12 5.82
CA LEU A 221 14.69 -4.80 6.03
C LEU A 221 15.53 -5.26 4.83
N GLY A 222 15.33 -6.49 4.36
CA GLY A 222 15.98 -7.01 3.14
C GLY A 222 15.64 -6.21 1.90
N LYS A 223 14.36 -5.86 1.72
CA LYS A 223 13.90 -4.99 0.63
C LYS A 223 14.57 -3.60 0.71
N SER A 224 14.67 -3.02 1.90
CA SER A 224 15.35 -1.73 2.11
C SER A 224 16.81 -1.78 1.71
N TYR A 225 17.51 -2.84 2.06
CA TYR A 225 18.91 -3.04 1.64
C TYR A 225 19.06 -3.13 0.12
N ILE A 226 18.16 -3.83 -0.55
CA ILE A 226 18.16 -3.91 -2.02
C ILE A 226 17.90 -2.54 -2.65
N TYR A 227 16.97 -1.76 -2.08
CA TYR A 227 16.68 -0.40 -2.54
C TYR A 227 17.87 0.55 -2.36
N LEU A 228 18.71 0.31 -1.36
CA LEU A 228 19.97 1.02 -1.11
C LEU A 228 21.17 0.49 -1.91
N GLY A 229 20.98 -0.55 -2.75
CA GLY A 229 22.07 -1.22 -3.46
C GLY A 229 22.98 -2.07 -2.57
N LYS A 230 22.62 -2.28 -1.30
CA LYS A 230 23.31 -3.18 -0.35
C LYS A 230 22.86 -4.63 -0.60
N TYR A 231 23.19 -5.15 -1.79
CA TYR A 231 22.67 -6.43 -2.25
C TYR A 231 23.11 -7.63 -1.42
N ALA A 232 24.33 -7.62 -0.88
CA ALA A 232 24.82 -8.72 -0.05
C ALA A 232 24.07 -8.80 1.29
N GLU A 233 23.80 -7.64 1.90
CA GLU A 233 23.00 -7.54 3.13
C GLU A 233 21.55 -7.90 2.86
N GLY A 234 20.99 -7.45 1.73
CA GLY A 234 19.62 -7.76 1.31
C GLY A 234 19.41 -9.25 1.09
N GLU A 235 20.33 -9.92 0.37
CA GLU A 235 20.30 -11.36 0.16
C GLU A 235 20.37 -12.12 1.49
N ALA A 236 21.33 -11.77 2.35
CA ALA A 236 21.49 -12.43 3.63
C ALA A 236 20.25 -12.28 4.53
N GLU A 237 19.62 -11.11 4.52
CA GLU A 237 18.43 -10.84 5.32
C GLU A 237 17.21 -11.61 4.80
N LEU A 238 16.94 -11.58 3.48
CA LEU A 238 15.82 -12.30 2.89
C LEU A 238 15.94 -13.82 3.05
N LYS A 239 17.15 -14.35 2.99
CA LYS A 239 17.41 -15.77 3.17
C LYS A 239 16.96 -16.30 4.53
N ILE A 240 16.90 -15.46 5.57
CA ILE A 240 16.44 -15.84 6.91
C ILE A 240 15.00 -16.36 6.85
N ILE A 241 14.10 -15.66 6.16
CA ILE A 241 12.68 -16.05 6.10
C ILE A 241 12.39 -17.16 5.09
N MET A 242 13.35 -17.53 4.28
CA MET A 242 13.27 -18.66 3.37
C MET A 242 13.58 -20.00 4.05
N GLN A 243 13.89 -20.00 5.36
CA GLN A 243 14.34 -21.15 6.15
C GLN A 243 13.55 -21.25 7.47
N SER A 244 13.67 -22.42 8.13
CA SER A 244 13.15 -22.61 9.49
C SER A 244 13.68 -21.51 10.45
N PRO A 245 12.85 -21.00 11.37
CA PRO A 245 11.52 -21.46 11.76
C PRO A 245 10.36 -20.92 10.91
N TYR A 246 10.63 -20.18 9.86
CA TYR A 246 9.60 -19.65 8.95
C TYR A 246 9.13 -20.75 8.00
N SER A 247 7.84 -20.72 7.67
CA SER A 247 7.18 -21.69 6.80
C SER A 247 6.59 -21.07 5.53
N TYR A 248 7.11 -19.90 5.13
CA TYR A 248 6.65 -19.25 3.91
C TYR A 248 6.98 -20.08 2.68
N ASP A 249 6.01 -20.17 1.78
CA ASP A 249 6.17 -20.87 0.50
C ASP A 249 5.15 -20.34 -0.52
N LEU A 250 5.37 -20.61 -1.80
CA LEU A 250 4.41 -20.27 -2.85
C LEU A 250 3.13 -21.11 -2.69
N VAL A 251 1.96 -20.48 -2.83
CA VAL A 251 0.71 -21.21 -3.02
C VAL A 251 0.71 -21.86 -4.40
N GLU A 252 0.02 -22.99 -4.53
CA GLU A 252 -0.02 -23.73 -5.79
C GLU A 252 -0.82 -22.99 -6.86
N ASN A 253 -1.97 -22.45 -6.48
CA ASN A 253 -2.80 -21.63 -7.36
C ASN A 253 -2.55 -20.14 -7.05
N PRO A 254 -1.98 -19.36 -7.99
CA PRO A 254 -1.73 -17.93 -7.76
C PRO A 254 -2.98 -17.11 -7.40
N ASP A 255 -4.19 -17.55 -7.80
CA ASP A 255 -5.46 -16.90 -7.44
C ASP A 255 -5.68 -16.83 -5.93
N ASP A 256 -5.16 -17.83 -5.17
CA ASP A 256 -5.31 -17.89 -3.72
C ASP A 256 -4.72 -16.67 -2.99
N ASN A 257 -3.88 -15.89 -3.66
CA ASN A 257 -3.34 -14.64 -3.11
C ASN A 257 -4.28 -13.44 -3.24
N PHE A 258 -5.40 -13.56 -3.96
CA PHE A 258 -6.21 -12.40 -4.32
C PHE A 258 -7.70 -12.57 -3.99
N THR A 259 -8.05 -13.58 -3.24
CA THR A 259 -9.43 -13.88 -2.81
C THR A 259 -9.58 -13.80 -1.29
N GLU A 260 -10.80 -13.51 -0.83
CA GLU A 260 -11.14 -13.49 0.59
C GLU A 260 -11.21 -14.89 1.25
N PHE A 261 -11.23 -15.97 0.44
CA PHE A 261 -11.38 -17.34 0.96
C PHE A 261 -10.06 -18.00 1.37
N THR A 262 -8.94 -17.42 0.98
CA THR A 262 -7.60 -18.00 1.17
C THR A 262 -6.62 -16.98 1.74
N GLU A 263 -7.11 -16.10 2.59
CA GLU A 263 -6.30 -15.09 3.28
C GLU A 263 -5.33 -15.71 4.29
N MET A 264 -4.32 -14.94 4.67
CA MET A 264 -3.27 -15.38 5.61
C MET A 264 -2.65 -16.75 5.25
N ASN A 265 -2.59 -17.05 3.93
CA ASN A 265 -2.02 -18.28 3.44
C ASN A 265 -0.48 -18.30 3.61
N LYS A 266 0.15 -19.45 3.29
CA LYS A 266 1.60 -19.63 3.45
C LYS A 266 2.49 -18.69 2.63
N GLU A 267 1.94 -17.99 1.63
CA GLU A 267 2.67 -16.98 0.84
C GLU A 267 2.58 -15.60 1.47
N SER A 268 1.61 -15.34 2.33
CA SER A 268 1.37 -14.05 2.95
C SER A 268 2.42 -13.73 4.02
N ILE A 269 3.08 -12.58 3.88
CA ILE A 269 4.06 -12.06 4.85
C ILE A 269 3.49 -10.84 5.58
N PHE A 270 2.82 -9.96 4.85
CA PHE A 270 2.12 -8.81 5.41
C PHE A 270 0.87 -8.50 4.60
N GLU A 271 -0.27 -8.55 5.27
CA GLU A 271 -1.58 -8.19 4.71
C GLU A 271 -2.20 -7.01 5.45
N ILE A 272 -2.90 -6.18 4.70
CA ILE A 272 -3.84 -5.21 5.26
C ILE A 272 -5.19 -5.91 5.31
N VAL A 273 -5.71 -6.06 6.55
CA VAL A 273 -6.96 -6.77 6.81
C VAL A 273 -8.14 -5.85 6.64
N TYR A 274 -9.15 -6.34 5.94
CA TYR A 274 -10.44 -5.69 5.78
C TYR A 274 -11.57 -6.56 6.37
N ASP A 275 -12.62 -5.93 6.86
CA ASP A 275 -13.81 -6.59 7.39
C ASP A 275 -15.07 -5.85 6.93
N GLY A 276 -15.77 -6.45 5.98
CA GLY A 276 -17.01 -5.90 5.42
C GLY A 276 -18.20 -5.90 6.39
N GLY A 277 -18.10 -6.61 7.52
CA GLY A 277 -19.18 -6.67 8.54
C GLY A 277 -19.37 -5.37 9.34
N PHE A 278 -18.40 -4.45 9.26
CA PHE A 278 -18.42 -3.19 10.04
C PHE A 278 -18.85 -1.97 9.20
N GLY A 279 -19.98 -2.05 8.54
CA GLY A 279 -20.67 -0.90 7.98
C GLY A 279 -20.18 -0.39 6.63
N SER A 280 -21.07 0.28 5.90
CA SER A 280 -20.77 0.92 4.61
C SER A 280 -20.29 2.34 4.81
N GLY A 281 -19.07 2.67 4.35
CA GLY A 281 -18.56 4.02 4.37
C GLY A 281 -19.35 4.97 3.51
N SER A 282 -19.55 6.15 4.05
CA SER A 282 -19.95 7.27 3.22
C SER A 282 -18.73 7.73 2.38
N TRP A 283 -18.98 8.09 1.15
CA TRP A 283 -17.99 8.70 0.28
C TRP A 283 -17.31 9.90 0.97
N GLY A 284 -15.99 9.87 1.07
CA GLY A 284 -15.21 11.05 1.40
C GLY A 284 -15.05 11.41 2.87
N ALA A 285 -15.46 10.59 3.80
CA ALA A 285 -15.16 10.86 5.20
C ALA A 285 -13.88 10.17 5.62
N GLU A 286 -12.78 10.89 5.58
CA GLU A 286 -11.65 10.65 6.45
C GLU A 286 -12.17 10.67 7.90
N GLY A 287 -12.25 9.51 8.54
CA GLY A 287 -12.88 9.39 9.86
C GLY A 287 -14.40 9.20 9.83
N ALA A 288 -15.03 8.91 8.70
CA ALA A 288 -16.26 8.14 8.70
C ALA A 288 -15.89 6.77 9.25
N ASN A 289 -16.04 6.73 10.45
CA ASN A 289 -15.40 6.02 11.49
C ASN A 289 -15.42 4.53 11.36
N ASP A 290 -15.92 3.91 10.37
CA ASP A 290 -16.21 2.53 10.66
C ASP A 290 -16.27 1.65 9.43
N THR A 291 -15.75 2.12 8.31
CA THR A 291 -15.67 1.24 7.17
C THR A 291 -14.36 0.50 7.17
N GLN A 292 -14.46 -0.73 7.56
CA GLN A 292 -13.34 -1.66 7.56
C GLN A 292 -13.33 -2.54 6.31
N GLY A 293 -14.32 -2.37 5.43
CA GLY A 293 -14.44 -3.14 4.21
C GLY A 293 -13.47 -2.71 3.11
N CYS A 294 -13.14 -3.65 2.22
CA CYS A 294 -12.33 -3.43 1.03
C CYS A 294 -13.20 -2.93 -0.13
N VAL A 295 -12.73 -1.94 -0.89
CA VAL A 295 -13.40 -1.47 -2.11
C VAL A 295 -12.62 -1.77 -3.39
N LEU A 296 -11.48 -2.45 -3.29
CA LEU A 296 -10.66 -2.82 -4.46
C LEU A 296 -11.48 -3.58 -5.52
N PRO A 297 -12.34 -4.56 -5.15
CA PRO A 297 -13.17 -5.25 -6.12
C PRO A 297 -14.09 -4.33 -6.90
N ASN A 298 -14.69 -3.33 -6.25
CA ASN A 298 -15.51 -2.32 -6.92
C ASN A 298 -14.70 -1.45 -7.86
N PHE A 299 -13.54 -0.97 -7.39
CA PHE A 299 -12.73 -0.03 -8.15
C PHE A 299 -12.20 -0.61 -9.44
N PHE A 300 -11.73 -1.86 -9.41
CA PHE A 300 -10.98 -2.46 -10.50
C PHE A 300 -11.76 -3.52 -11.25
N GLY A 301 -12.85 -4.02 -10.68
CA GLY A 301 -13.70 -5.01 -11.30
C GLY A 301 -14.44 -4.51 -12.55
N PRO A 302 -14.92 -5.45 -13.40
CA PRO A 302 -15.67 -5.13 -14.61
C PRO A 302 -16.99 -4.42 -14.31
N GLU A 303 -17.38 -3.49 -15.18
CA GLU A 303 -18.62 -2.76 -15.02
C GLU A 303 -19.85 -3.63 -15.19
N GLY A 304 -19.82 -4.63 -16.07
CA GLY A 304 -20.90 -5.59 -16.25
C GLY A 304 -21.23 -6.43 -15.02
N SER A 305 -20.35 -6.43 -14.01
CA SER A 305 -20.59 -7.00 -12.69
C SER A 305 -20.74 -5.95 -11.58
N GLY A 306 -20.91 -4.67 -11.93
CA GLY A 306 -21.08 -3.57 -10.98
C GLY A 306 -19.78 -2.86 -10.56
N GLY A 307 -18.64 -3.29 -11.08
CA GLY A 307 -17.35 -2.63 -10.87
C GLY A 307 -17.20 -1.33 -11.65
N TRP A 308 -16.13 -0.57 -11.37
CA TRP A 308 -15.89 0.75 -11.98
C TRP A 308 -14.71 0.77 -12.95
N PHE A 309 -14.05 -0.36 -13.17
CA PHE A 309 -12.91 -0.60 -14.08
C PHE A 309 -11.91 0.57 -14.20
N LYS A 310 -11.57 1.19 -13.06
CA LYS A 310 -10.72 2.40 -13.02
C LYS A 310 -9.33 2.19 -13.61
N VAL A 311 -8.81 0.98 -13.52
CA VAL A 311 -7.51 0.58 -14.07
C VAL A 311 -7.66 -0.74 -14.81
N MET A 312 -6.97 -0.84 -15.93
CA MET A 312 -6.90 -2.02 -16.77
C MET A 312 -5.44 -2.42 -17.01
N PRO A 313 -5.17 -3.68 -17.42
CA PRO A 313 -3.82 -4.03 -17.84
C PRO A 313 -3.41 -3.28 -19.11
N SER A 314 -2.13 -2.97 -19.27
CA SER A 314 -1.59 -2.44 -20.52
C SER A 314 -1.41 -3.56 -21.55
N ALA A 315 -1.34 -3.20 -22.84
CA ALA A 315 -1.07 -4.20 -23.87
C ALA A 315 0.34 -4.77 -23.78
N SER A 316 1.32 -3.99 -23.38
CA SER A 316 2.69 -4.50 -23.18
C SER A 316 2.76 -5.59 -22.10
N LEU A 317 1.91 -5.51 -21.07
CA LEU A 317 1.77 -6.57 -20.09
C LEU A 317 1.16 -7.84 -20.73
N VAL A 318 0.09 -7.69 -21.51
CA VAL A 318 -0.54 -8.83 -22.21
C VAL A 318 0.46 -9.49 -23.17
N ASP A 319 1.19 -8.71 -23.94
CA ASP A 319 2.26 -9.20 -24.81
C ASP A 319 3.33 -9.98 -24.02
N ALA A 320 3.67 -9.50 -22.82
CA ALA A 320 4.60 -10.19 -21.94
C ALA A 320 4.08 -11.55 -21.45
N PHE A 321 2.79 -11.69 -21.20
CA PHE A 321 2.18 -12.98 -20.82
C PHE A 321 2.13 -14.00 -21.97
N VAL A 322 1.93 -13.54 -23.20
CA VAL A 322 1.76 -14.45 -24.37
C VAL A 322 3.06 -14.79 -25.08
N VAL A 323 4.18 -14.14 -24.74
CA VAL A 323 5.47 -14.33 -25.42
C VAL A 323 6.03 -15.75 -25.25
N GLU A 324 5.69 -16.42 -24.16
CA GLU A 324 6.12 -17.78 -23.85
C GLU A 324 4.90 -18.66 -23.58
N PRO A 325 4.43 -19.44 -24.58
CA PRO A 325 3.33 -20.36 -24.34
C PRO A 325 3.78 -21.52 -23.45
N ARG A 326 2.85 -22.06 -22.68
CA ARG A 326 3.08 -23.25 -21.84
C ARG A 326 3.29 -24.50 -22.69
N PRO A 327 3.92 -25.56 -22.15
CA PRO A 327 4.09 -26.82 -22.84
C PRO A 327 2.78 -27.38 -23.41
N ALA A 328 2.85 -28.04 -24.54
CA ALA A 328 1.69 -28.65 -25.16
C ALA A 328 1.00 -29.66 -24.21
N GLY A 329 -0.33 -29.60 -24.13
CA GLY A 329 -1.12 -30.44 -23.23
C GLY A 329 -1.35 -29.82 -21.83
N SER A 330 -0.85 -28.62 -21.58
CA SER A 330 -1.15 -27.87 -20.36
C SER A 330 -2.64 -27.50 -20.29
N ASP A 331 -3.13 -27.23 -19.07
CA ASP A 331 -4.52 -26.83 -18.80
C ASP A 331 -4.87 -25.44 -19.35
N THR A 332 -3.88 -24.56 -19.53
CA THR A 332 -4.01 -23.27 -20.23
C THR A 332 -2.92 -23.14 -21.28
N LYS A 333 -3.15 -22.33 -22.31
CA LYS A 333 -2.18 -22.11 -23.40
C LYS A 333 -1.00 -21.22 -22.98
N TYR A 334 -1.27 -20.21 -22.19
CA TYR A 334 -0.27 -19.23 -21.73
C TYR A 334 0.00 -19.36 -20.24
N ASP A 335 0.88 -18.53 -19.73
CA ASP A 335 1.21 -18.38 -18.33
C ASP A 335 -0.04 -18.37 -17.44
N ARG A 336 -0.07 -19.20 -16.40
CA ARG A 336 -1.22 -19.30 -15.47
C ARG A 336 -1.59 -17.96 -14.86
N ARG A 337 -0.60 -17.10 -14.62
CA ARG A 337 -0.79 -15.78 -14.03
C ARG A 337 -1.60 -14.84 -14.92
N MET A 338 -1.61 -15.03 -16.24
CA MET A 338 -2.51 -14.31 -17.12
C MET A 338 -3.97 -14.56 -16.74
N TYR A 339 -4.33 -15.82 -16.48
CA TYR A 339 -5.70 -16.24 -16.14
C TYR A 339 -6.11 -15.90 -14.71
N THR A 340 -5.15 -15.72 -13.81
CA THR A 340 -5.40 -15.26 -12.44
C THR A 340 -5.43 -13.75 -12.31
N SER A 341 -4.82 -13.03 -13.24
CA SER A 341 -4.69 -11.57 -13.19
C SER A 341 -5.70 -10.83 -14.06
N LEU A 342 -6.19 -11.47 -15.13
CA LEU A 342 -6.97 -10.81 -16.19
C LEU A 342 -8.24 -11.57 -16.51
N TYR A 343 -9.32 -10.84 -16.79
CA TYR A 343 -10.48 -11.35 -17.52
C TYR A 343 -10.29 -11.04 -19.01
N PHE A 344 -10.43 -12.05 -19.85
CA PHE A 344 -10.34 -11.93 -21.31
C PHE A 344 -11.07 -13.11 -21.97
N LYS A 345 -11.43 -12.95 -23.24
CA LYS A 345 -12.03 -14.05 -24.00
C LYS A 345 -10.93 -15.02 -24.44
N HIS A 346 -10.89 -16.20 -23.85
CA HIS A 346 -9.83 -17.18 -24.07
C HIS A 346 -9.74 -17.62 -25.54
N SER A 347 -10.86 -17.75 -26.21
CA SER A 347 -10.93 -18.13 -27.64
C SER A 347 -10.27 -17.09 -28.56
N ASP A 348 -10.24 -15.79 -28.20
CA ASP A 348 -9.54 -14.74 -28.96
C ASP A 348 -8.03 -15.00 -29.02
N TYR A 349 -7.51 -15.77 -28.06
CA TYR A 349 -6.09 -16.16 -27.95
C TYR A 349 -5.82 -17.62 -28.35
N GLY A 350 -6.84 -18.28 -28.95
CA GLY A 350 -6.74 -19.68 -29.38
C GLY A 350 -6.60 -20.65 -28.19
N ASP A 351 -7.13 -20.29 -27.04
CA ASP A 351 -7.32 -21.18 -25.91
C ASP A 351 -8.79 -21.63 -25.89
N VAL A 352 -9.02 -22.92 -25.65
CA VAL A 352 -10.36 -23.55 -25.72
C VAL A 352 -10.99 -23.74 -24.34
N LYS A 353 -10.45 -23.15 -23.28
CA LYS A 353 -11.12 -23.19 -21.99
C LYS A 353 -12.45 -22.45 -22.06
N ALA A 354 -13.43 -22.97 -21.35
CA ALA A 354 -14.75 -22.35 -21.26
C ALA A 354 -14.62 -21.00 -20.51
N ASP A 355 -14.93 -19.91 -21.21
CA ASP A 355 -14.87 -18.55 -20.63
C ASP A 355 -15.83 -18.40 -19.44
N GLU A 356 -16.95 -19.12 -19.43
CA GLU A 356 -18.01 -19.08 -18.42
C GLU A 356 -17.54 -19.52 -17.02
N GLU A 357 -16.53 -20.38 -16.93
CA GLU A 357 -15.96 -20.82 -15.64
C GLU A 357 -15.22 -19.71 -14.91
N TRP A 358 -14.81 -18.65 -15.61
CA TRP A 358 -13.96 -17.60 -15.10
C TRP A 358 -14.68 -16.30 -14.74
N PHE A 359 -15.95 -16.19 -15.10
CA PHE A 359 -16.67 -14.92 -15.05
C PHE A 359 -17.96 -14.98 -14.23
N GLY A 360 -18.04 -15.86 -13.25
CA GLY A 360 -19.24 -16.01 -12.41
C GLY A 360 -20.50 -16.35 -13.23
N GLY A 361 -20.36 -17.23 -14.22
CA GLY A 361 -21.46 -17.63 -15.12
C GLY A 361 -21.84 -16.58 -16.16
N LYS A 362 -21.05 -15.51 -16.32
CA LYS A 362 -21.28 -14.49 -17.36
C LYS A 362 -20.34 -14.68 -18.54
N ASP A 363 -20.87 -14.54 -19.75
CA ASP A 363 -20.08 -14.47 -20.97
C ASP A 363 -19.21 -13.21 -20.98
N PHE A 364 -17.95 -13.34 -21.37
CA PHE A 364 -17.02 -12.20 -21.42
C PHE A 364 -17.51 -11.09 -22.36
N ASP A 365 -18.14 -11.43 -23.49
CA ASP A 365 -18.66 -10.41 -24.41
C ASP A 365 -19.78 -9.58 -23.76
N VAL A 366 -20.54 -10.14 -22.82
CA VAL A 366 -21.53 -9.42 -22.02
C VAL A 366 -20.84 -8.45 -21.05
N LEU A 367 -19.83 -8.92 -20.31
CA LEU A 367 -19.05 -8.07 -19.42
C LEU A 367 -18.38 -6.92 -20.17
N TRP A 368 -17.80 -7.21 -21.32
CA TRP A 368 -17.12 -6.23 -22.16
C TRP A 368 -18.08 -5.22 -22.77
N LYS A 369 -19.24 -5.67 -23.25
CA LYS A 369 -20.24 -4.79 -23.86
C LYS A 369 -20.76 -3.73 -22.89
N ASP A 370 -20.99 -4.10 -21.65
CA ASP A 370 -21.40 -3.16 -20.63
C ASP A 370 -20.28 -2.12 -20.35
N THR A 371 -19.05 -2.58 -20.31
CA THR A 371 -17.85 -1.74 -20.18
C THR A 371 -17.70 -0.81 -21.39
N GLU A 372 -17.84 -1.34 -22.62
CA GLU A 372 -17.73 -0.58 -23.86
C GLU A 372 -18.85 0.47 -23.98
N GLY A 373 -20.09 0.12 -23.63
CA GLY A 373 -21.25 1.01 -23.70
C GLY A 373 -21.11 2.28 -22.85
N LYS A 374 -20.42 2.21 -21.71
CA LYS A 374 -20.13 3.38 -20.87
C LYS A 374 -18.91 4.16 -21.35
N ARG A 375 -17.96 3.50 -21.99
CA ARG A 375 -16.79 4.15 -22.63
C ARG A 375 -17.14 4.92 -23.88
N ALA A 376 -18.23 4.57 -24.57
CA ALA A 376 -18.71 5.25 -25.80
C ALA A 376 -19.06 6.74 -25.62
N LYS A 377 -18.91 7.29 -24.41
CA LYS A 377 -19.07 8.73 -24.12
C LYS A 377 -17.79 9.55 -24.35
N GLY A 378 -16.91 9.13 -25.26
CA GLY A 378 -15.72 9.93 -25.66
C GLY A 378 -14.43 9.59 -24.93
N GLN A 379 -14.35 8.45 -24.25
CA GLN A 379 -13.12 7.94 -23.68
C GLN A 379 -12.43 6.99 -24.69
N PRO A 380 -11.08 6.98 -24.78
CA PRO A 380 -10.38 6.06 -25.65
C PRO A 380 -10.72 4.62 -25.27
N THR A 381 -11.09 3.82 -26.25
CA THR A 381 -11.30 2.37 -26.05
C THR A 381 -9.94 1.69 -25.98
N PHE A 382 -9.87 0.59 -25.25
CA PHE A 382 -8.64 -0.21 -25.17
C PHE A 382 -8.22 -0.75 -26.54
N SER A 383 -9.21 -1.04 -27.39
CA SER A 383 -9.01 -1.45 -28.78
C SER A 383 -8.40 -0.35 -29.67
N ASP A 384 -8.62 0.91 -29.35
CA ASP A 384 -8.06 2.05 -30.13
C ASP A 384 -6.56 2.20 -29.94
N LEU A 385 -6.02 1.64 -28.87
CA LEU A 385 -4.59 1.72 -28.54
C LEU A 385 -3.76 0.65 -29.24
N GLU A 386 -4.32 -0.53 -29.43
CA GLU A 386 -3.59 -1.75 -29.72
C GLU A 386 -4.14 -2.55 -30.90
N GLY A 387 -5.20 -2.11 -31.53
CA GLY A 387 -5.85 -2.87 -32.59
C GLY A 387 -6.64 -4.08 -32.05
N LYS A 388 -6.31 -5.30 -32.41
CA LYS A 388 -7.16 -6.48 -32.18
C LYS A 388 -7.18 -7.04 -30.76
N GLN A 389 -6.33 -6.60 -29.84
CA GLN A 389 -6.05 -7.30 -28.58
C GLN A 389 -6.48 -6.54 -27.33
N GLY A 390 -7.34 -5.57 -27.45
CA GLY A 390 -7.66 -4.62 -26.40
C GLY A 390 -8.74 -5.05 -25.40
N ARG A 391 -9.19 -6.30 -25.36
CA ARG A 391 -10.33 -6.73 -24.53
C ARG A 391 -9.87 -7.45 -23.27
N PHE A 392 -9.29 -6.70 -22.34
CA PHE A 392 -8.86 -7.20 -21.05
C PHE A 392 -9.44 -6.37 -19.92
N LEU A 393 -9.81 -7.03 -18.83
CA LEU A 393 -10.28 -6.42 -17.60
C LEU A 393 -9.46 -6.94 -16.44
N MET A 394 -9.36 -6.17 -15.39
CA MET A 394 -8.65 -6.54 -14.17
C MET A 394 -9.40 -7.67 -13.45
N LYS A 395 -8.67 -8.74 -13.07
CA LYS A 395 -9.20 -9.84 -12.25
C LYS A 395 -8.58 -9.82 -10.85
N LYS A 396 -7.30 -9.50 -10.75
CA LYS A 396 -6.59 -9.41 -9.48
C LYS A 396 -7.32 -8.50 -8.49
N PHE A 397 -7.48 -8.94 -7.25
CA PHE A 397 -8.26 -8.26 -6.20
C PHE A 397 -9.76 -8.09 -6.49
N THR A 398 -10.32 -8.86 -7.43
CA THR A 398 -11.76 -8.88 -7.67
C THR A 398 -12.32 -10.25 -7.33
N ASN A 399 -13.52 -10.31 -6.74
CA ASN A 399 -14.10 -11.56 -6.24
C ASN A 399 -15.32 -12.03 -7.04
N PHE A 400 -15.80 -11.26 -8.02
CA PHE A 400 -17.09 -11.51 -8.63
C PHE A 400 -17.22 -12.88 -9.35
N TYR A 401 -16.10 -13.47 -9.74
CA TYR A 401 -16.06 -14.78 -10.36
C TYR A 401 -16.21 -15.94 -9.36
N LEU A 402 -16.13 -15.63 -8.06
CA LEU A 402 -16.27 -16.60 -6.97
C LEU A 402 -17.69 -16.63 -6.40
N ASP A 403 -18.52 -15.64 -6.75
CA ASP A 403 -19.85 -15.51 -6.19
C ASP A 403 -20.89 -16.34 -6.93
N ASP A 404 -21.95 -16.69 -6.21
CA ASP A 404 -23.17 -17.22 -6.77
C ASP A 404 -23.79 -16.18 -7.74
N PRO A 405 -23.97 -16.52 -9.03
CA PRO A 405 -24.59 -15.62 -10.01
C PRO A 405 -26.00 -15.17 -9.63
N SER A 406 -26.66 -15.88 -8.69
CA SER A 406 -27.97 -15.52 -8.15
C SER A 406 -27.91 -14.53 -6.99
N ALA A 407 -26.74 -14.34 -6.39
CA ALA A 407 -26.55 -13.31 -5.37
C ALA A 407 -26.43 -11.95 -6.09
N ASN A 408 -27.35 -11.06 -5.83
CA ASN A 408 -27.37 -9.72 -6.40
C ASN A 408 -26.05 -8.98 -6.08
N SER A 409 -25.33 -8.71 -7.15
CA SER A 409 -24.22 -7.76 -7.23
C SER A 409 -23.33 -7.63 -5.99
N MET A 410 -22.28 -8.41 -5.97
CA MET A 410 -21.09 -8.17 -5.14
C MET A 410 -20.66 -6.70 -5.08
N TYR A 411 -20.79 -6.03 -6.18
CA TYR A 411 -20.26 -4.70 -6.39
C TYR A 411 -21.16 -3.56 -5.91
N ASP A 412 -22.39 -3.84 -5.52
CA ASP A 412 -23.20 -2.86 -4.82
C ASP A 412 -22.76 -2.67 -3.36
N GLN A 413 -21.84 -3.51 -2.93
CA GLN A 413 -21.32 -3.51 -1.58
C GLN A 413 -19.89 -2.98 -1.57
N LYS A 414 -19.72 -1.76 -1.13
CA LYS A 414 -18.41 -1.13 -0.86
C LYS A 414 -17.70 -1.75 0.37
N ASN A 415 -18.08 -2.94 0.76
CA ASN A 415 -17.66 -3.62 1.96
C ASN A 415 -17.35 -5.07 1.63
N GLN A 416 -16.20 -5.28 1.01
CA GLN A 416 -15.68 -6.61 0.75
C GLN A 416 -14.70 -7.00 1.87
N ASN A 417 -14.51 -8.29 2.07
CA ASN A 417 -13.55 -8.81 3.04
C ASN A 417 -12.14 -8.96 2.46
N ASN A 418 -11.97 -8.85 1.16
CA ASN A 418 -10.72 -9.19 0.48
C ASN A 418 -9.52 -8.37 0.99
N ASN A 419 -8.60 -9.03 1.68
CA ASN A 419 -7.37 -8.43 2.18
C ASN A 419 -6.43 -8.03 1.04
N LEU A 420 -5.63 -7.00 1.29
CA LEU A 420 -4.56 -6.58 0.40
C LEU A 420 -3.22 -7.17 0.85
N ARG A 421 -2.61 -8.04 0.04
CA ARG A 421 -1.25 -8.54 0.26
C ARG A 421 -0.26 -7.44 -0.08
N VAL A 422 0.42 -6.91 0.94
CA VAL A 422 1.41 -5.84 0.79
C VAL A 422 2.80 -6.40 0.55
N MET A 423 3.06 -7.58 1.11
CA MET A 423 4.29 -8.35 0.92
C MET A 423 3.95 -9.83 0.91
N ARG A 424 4.39 -10.55 -0.09
CA ARG A 424 4.22 -12.00 -0.21
C ARG A 424 5.52 -12.70 -0.61
N PHE A 425 5.58 -13.99 -0.39
CA PHE A 425 6.82 -14.77 -0.54
C PHE A 425 7.36 -14.79 -1.97
N ALA A 426 6.51 -14.68 -2.99
CA ALA A 426 6.96 -14.53 -4.37
C ALA A 426 7.81 -13.26 -4.57
N GLU A 427 7.45 -12.14 -3.93
CA GLU A 427 8.27 -10.93 -3.97
C GLU A 427 9.62 -11.14 -3.29
N VAL A 428 9.66 -11.87 -2.17
CA VAL A 428 10.90 -12.23 -1.47
C VAL A 428 11.82 -13.04 -2.39
N LEU A 429 11.30 -14.06 -3.07
CA LEU A 429 12.08 -14.85 -4.03
C LEU A 429 12.66 -13.99 -5.15
N LEU A 430 11.88 -13.09 -5.71
CA LEU A 430 12.30 -12.21 -6.81
C LEU A 430 13.31 -11.14 -6.36
N LEU A 431 13.17 -10.61 -5.14
CA LEU A 431 14.17 -9.71 -4.53
C LEU A 431 15.45 -10.46 -4.19
N HIS A 432 15.36 -11.69 -3.68
CA HIS A 432 16.51 -12.52 -3.39
C HIS A 432 17.24 -12.89 -4.69
N ALA A 433 16.52 -13.26 -5.75
CA ALA A 433 17.11 -13.51 -7.06
C ALA A 433 17.84 -12.26 -7.61
N GLU A 434 17.24 -11.07 -7.49
CA GLU A 434 17.85 -9.79 -7.86
C GLU A 434 19.19 -9.59 -7.13
N ALA A 435 19.18 -9.76 -5.81
CA ALA A 435 20.37 -9.63 -4.99
C ALA A 435 21.43 -10.68 -5.32
N CYS A 436 21.03 -11.93 -5.54
CA CYS A 436 21.92 -13.03 -5.94
C CYS A 436 22.59 -12.76 -7.29
N ILE A 437 21.88 -12.21 -8.28
CA ILE A 437 22.48 -11.82 -9.57
C ILE A 437 23.53 -10.74 -9.34
N LYS A 438 23.23 -9.71 -8.57
CA LYS A 438 24.17 -8.60 -8.28
C LYS A 438 25.38 -9.03 -7.46
N THR A 439 25.28 -10.10 -6.67
CA THR A 439 26.36 -10.67 -5.87
C THR A 439 27.03 -11.88 -6.53
N ASN A 440 26.69 -12.17 -7.80
CA ASN A 440 27.20 -13.28 -8.59
C ASN A 440 26.93 -14.68 -8.01
N LYS A 441 25.83 -14.85 -7.28
CA LYS A 441 25.30 -16.13 -6.79
C LYS A 441 24.26 -16.68 -7.77
N LEU A 442 24.70 -16.94 -9.01
CA LEU A 442 23.81 -17.18 -10.15
C LEU A 442 22.97 -18.45 -10.00
N ASP A 443 23.48 -19.48 -9.34
CA ASP A 443 22.75 -20.73 -9.10
C ASP A 443 21.56 -20.53 -8.14
N GLU A 444 21.73 -19.70 -7.10
CA GLU A 444 20.65 -19.36 -6.17
C GLU A 444 19.56 -18.53 -6.89
N ALA A 445 19.97 -17.54 -7.67
CA ALA A 445 19.04 -16.76 -8.49
C ALA A 445 18.25 -17.66 -9.47
N ALA A 446 18.90 -18.59 -10.13
CA ALA A 446 18.26 -19.53 -11.05
C ALA A 446 17.26 -20.45 -10.33
N GLN A 447 17.55 -20.87 -9.10
CA GLN A 447 16.61 -21.66 -8.29
C GLN A 447 15.35 -20.88 -7.95
N ASP A 448 15.47 -19.62 -7.51
CA ASP A 448 14.31 -18.78 -7.19
C ASP A 448 13.44 -18.51 -8.42
N LEU A 449 14.07 -18.16 -9.53
CA LEU A 449 13.34 -17.94 -10.79
C LEU A 449 12.70 -19.22 -11.31
N THR A 450 13.31 -20.38 -11.12
CA THR A 450 12.72 -21.68 -11.48
C THR A 450 11.45 -21.93 -10.65
N ARG A 451 11.45 -21.66 -9.34
CA ARG A 451 10.27 -21.82 -8.48
C ARG A 451 9.09 -20.96 -8.97
N ILE A 452 9.33 -19.70 -9.32
CA ILE A 452 8.31 -18.79 -9.87
C ILE A 452 7.77 -19.33 -11.20
N ARG A 453 8.64 -19.76 -12.11
CA ARG A 453 8.27 -20.30 -13.43
C ARG A 453 7.51 -21.61 -13.33
N ASP A 454 7.94 -22.51 -12.46
CA ASP A 454 7.28 -23.81 -12.24
C ASP A 454 5.84 -23.61 -11.76
N ARG A 455 5.59 -22.69 -10.81
CA ARG A 455 4.23 -22.34 -10.38
C ARG A 455 3.40 -21.74 -11.52
N ALA A 456 4.00 -20.87 -12.34
CA ALA A 456 3.34 -20.30 -13.51
C ALA A 456 3.05 -21.35 -14.63
N GLY A 457 3.58 -22.57 -14.47
CA GLY A 457 3.41 -23.66 -15.42
C GLY A 457 4.24 -23.50 -16.69
N LEU A 458 5.27 -22.67 -16.66
CA LEU A 458 6.17 -22.44 -17.81
C LEU A 458 7.18 -23.56 -17.96
N ALA A 459 7.72 -23.71 -19.17
CA ALA A 459 8.74 -24.70 -19.45
C ALA A 459 10.02 -24.44 -18.62
N LYS A 460 10.73 -25.51 -18.30
CA LYS A 460 12.06 -25.40 -17.69
C LYS A 460 12.99 -24.62 -18.61
N LYS A 461 13.79 -23.73 -18.01
CA LYS A 461 14.70 -22.85 -18.71
C LYS A 461 16.07 -22.87 -18.01
N ASN A 462 17.13 -22.77 -18.80
CA ASN A 462 18.48 -22.54 -18.31
C ASN A 462 18.94 -21.17 -18.78
N TRP A 463 19.80 -20.53 -18.01
CA TRP A 463 20.32 -19.20 -18.31
C TRP A 463 21.84 -19.22 -18.37
N ASN A 464 22.40 -18.51 -19.36
CA ASN A 464 23.85 -18.43 -19.58
C ASN A 464 24.41 -17.14 -18.98
N GLY A 465 24.50 -17.11 -17.64
CA GLY A 465 25.10 -15.99 -16.91
C GLY A 465 24.13 -14.92 -16.42
N ALA A 466 24.71 -13.86 -15.86
CA ALA A 466 23.99 -12.83 -15.12
C ALA A 466 23.00 -12.03 -15.99
N ASP A 467 23.37 -11.73 -17.24
CA ASP A 467 22.52 -10.90 -18.13
C ASP A 467 21.21 -11.59 -18.52
N GLU A 468 21.26 -12.91 -18.76
CA GLU A 468 20.04 -13.66 -19.07
C GLU A 468 19.16 -13.84 -17.82
N LEU A 469 19.78 -14.10 -16.67
CA LEU A 469 19.07 -14.16 -15.38
C LEU A 469 18.43 -12.82 -15.03
N TRP A 470 19.13 -11.71 -15.27
CA TRP A 470 18.59 -10.38 -15.03
C TRP A 470 17.34 -10.10 -15.87
N LYS A 471 17.41 -10.37 -17.17
CA LYS A 471 16.24 -10.22 -18.07
C LYS A 471 15.08 -11.10 -17.66
N GLU A 472 15.37 -12.33 -17.24
CA GLU A 472 14.34 -13.23 -16.73
C GLU A 472 13.72 -12.70 -15.44
N MET A 473 14.54 -12.24 -14.49
CA MET A 473 14.07 -11.66 -13.23
C MET A 473 13.16 -10.45 -13.47
N GLU A 474 13.56 -9.51 -14.34
CA GLU A 474 12.73 -8.37 -14.73
C GLU A 474 11.39 -8.81 -15.32
N HIS A 475 11.41 -9.81 -16.21
CA HIS A 475 10.21 -10.37 -16.84
C HIS A 475 9.32 -11.05 -15.81
N GLN A 476 9.89 -11.89 -14.94
CA GLN A 476 9.12 -12.59 -13.91
C GLN A 476 8.55 -11.61 -12.88
N LYS A 477 9.26 -10.55 -12.48
CA LYS A 477 8.71 -9.51 -11.59
C LYS A 477 7.53 -8.77 -12.22
N LEU A 478 7.61 -8.43 -13.49
CA LEU A 478 6.50 -7.80 -14.22
C LEU A 478 5.24 -8.66 -14.17
N LEU A 479 5.34 -9.96 -14.50
CA LEU A 479 4.20 -10.85 -14.58
C LEU A 479 3.66 -11.25 -13.19
N GLU A 480 4.56 -11.51 -12.26
CA GLU A 480 4.23 -11.98 -10.92
C GLU A 480 3.61 -10.90 -10.06
N LEU A 481 4.25 -9.73 -10.02
CA LEU A 481 3.87 -8.61 -9.15
C LEU A 481 3.03 -7.55 -9.87
N PHE A 482 2.48 -7.88 -11.03
CA PHE A 482 1.55 -7.02 -11.74
C PHE A 482 0.45 -6.52 -10.81
N PHE A 483 0.18 -5.23 -10.83
CA PHE A 483 -0.85 -4.56 -10.05
C PHE A 483 -0.69 -4.70 -8.51
N GLU A 484 0.54 -4.87 -8.02
CA GLU A 484 0.87 -4.87 -6.59
C GLU A 484 1.73 -3.67 -6.17
N GLY A 485 1.79 -2.64 -7.01
CA GLY A 485 2.45 -1.36 -6.70
C GLY A 485 3.98 -1.36 -6.78
N GLN A 486 4.61 -2.42 -7.32
CA GLN A 486 6.07 -2.56 -7.31
C GLN A 486 6.76 -2.02 -8.57
N ARG A 487 6.11 -2.15 -9.74
CA ARG A 487 6.73 -1.96 -11.05
C ARG A 487 7.41 -0.61 -11.25
N PHE A 488 6.79 0.49 -10.84
CA PHE A 488 7.38 1.82 -10.97
C PHE A 488 8.68 1.98 -10.17
N PHE A 489 8.70 1.47 -8.94
CA PHE A 489 9.87 1.55 -8.07
C PHE A 489 11.02 0.65 -8.56
N ASP A 490 10.71 -0.51 -9.12
CA ASP A 490 11.69 -1.37 -9.75
C ASP A 490 12.34 -0.69 -10.95
N LEU A 491 11.55 -0.13 -11.86
CA LEU A 491 12.06 0.63 -13.00
C LEU A 491 12.92 1.82 -12.57
N LYS A 492 12.47 2.58 -11.55
CA LYS A 492 13.21 3.71 -10.97
C LYS A 492 14.59 3.30 -10.44
N ARG A 493 14.70 2.11 -9.86
CA ARG A 493 15.96 1.60 -9.29
C ARG A 493 16.91 1.02 -10.34
N TRP A 494 16.36 0.42 -11.39
CA TRP A 494 17.14 -0.31 -12.39
C TRP A 494 17.66 0.56 -13.51
N TYR A 495 16.94 1.64 -13.83
CA TYR A 495 17.15 2.44 -15.03
C TYR A 495 17.43 3.90 -14.73
N SER A 496 18.29 4.51 -15.53
CA SER A 496 18.40 5.95 -15.63
C SER A 496 17.10 6.56 -16.19
N TYR A 497 16.97 7.89 -16.10
CA TYR A 497 15.82 8.60 -16.67
C TYR A 497 15.61 8.29 -18.17
N ASP A 498 16.68 8.34 -18.96
CA ASP A 498 16.58 8.13 -20.42
C ASP A 498 16.19 6.68 -20.75
N GLU A 499 16.73 5.71 -20.03
CA GLU A 499 16.37 4.30 -20.17
C GLU A 499 14.93 4.04 -19.75
N MET A 500 14.49 4.55 -18.61
CA MET A 500 13.10 4.39 -18.14
C MET A 500 12.12 5.05 -19.10
N LYS A 501 12.44 6.25 -19.59
CA LYS A 501 11.62 6.93 -20.61
C LYS A 501 11.53 6.10 -21.89
N ALA A 502 12.64 5.51 -22.33
CA ALA A 502 12.65 4.62 -23.49
C ALA A 502 11.76 3.39 -23.28
N VAL A 503 11.77 2.79 -22.08
CA VAL A 503 10.85 1.70 -21.70
C VAL A 503 9.40 2.18 -21.79
N PHE A 504 9.06 3.33 -21.23
CA PHE A 504 7.71 3.89 -21.27
C PHE A 504 7.22 4.17 -22.69
N ILE A 505 8.07 4.75 -23.55
CA ILE A 505 7.75 4.98 -24.96
C ILE A 505 7.54 3.65 -25.69
N LYS A 506 8.47 2.69 -25.52
CA LYS A 506 8.37 1.35 -26.14
C LYS A 506 7.06 0.65 -25.76
N ASN A 507 6.70 0.71 -24.49
CA ASN A 507 5.53 0.04 -23.93
C ASN A 507 4.25 0.90 -24.03
N LYS A 508 4.30 2.04 -24.73
CA LYS A 508 3.18 2.96 -24.95
C LYS A 508 2.48 3.38 -23.64
N LYS A 509 3.27 3.61 -22.58
CA LYS A 509 2.74 4.11 -21.32
C LYS A 509 2.01 5.44 -21.52
N GLN A 510 0.83 5.56 -20.93
CA GLN A 510 0.09 6.82 -20.92
C GLN A 510 0.96 7.95 -20.37
N GLY A 511 1.09 9.06 -21.11
CA GLY A 511 1.90 10.20 -20.71
C GLY A 511 3.42 10.01 -20.83
N ALA A 512 3.91 8.97 -21.51
CA ALA A 512 5.35 8.72 -21.69
C ALA A 512 6.12 9.94 -22.20
N ASP A 513 5.53 10.72 -23.13
CA ASP A 513 6.15 11.93 -23.66
C ASP A 513 6.32 13.03 -22.61
N ALA A 514 5.40 13.14 -21.66
CA ALA A 514 5.42 14.10 -20.57
C ALA A 514 6.31 13.69 -19.39
N PHE A 515 6.78 12.44 -19.36
CA PHE A 515 7.66 11.96 -18.31
C PHE A 515 8.98 12.76 -18.28
N GLN A 516 9.33 13.27 -17.11
CA GLN A 516 10.52 14.10 -16.84
C GLN A 516 11.23 13.60 -15.58
N PRO A 517 12.50 13.97 -15.34
CA PRO A 517 13.25 13.54 -14.14
C PRO A 517 12.52 13.80 -12.82
N LYS A 518 11.76 14.90 -12.71
CA LYS A 518 10.98 15.22 -11.51
C LYS A 518 9.94 14.15 -11.14
N HIS A 519 9.48 13.36 -12.10
CA HIS A 519 8.44 12.36 -11.89
C HIS A 519 8.99 11.04 -11.28
N PHE A 520 10.29 10.94 -11.05
CA PHE A 520 10.85 9.88 -10.20
C PHE A 520 10.32 9.96 -8.76
N VAL A 521 10.00 11.17 -8.31
CA VAL A 521 9.46 11.43 -6.98
C VAL A 521 8.14 12.21 -7.07
N TYR A 522 7.35 12.15 -6.03
CA TYR A 522 6.26 13.09 -5.84
C TYR A 522 6.80 14.43 -5.33
N PRO A 523 6.14 15.55 -5.66
CA PRO A 523 6.40 16.80 -4.99
C PRO A 523 5.93 16.73 -3.53
N ILE A 524 6.56 17.49 -2.65
CA ILE A 524 5.97 17.75 -1.33
C ILE A 524 4.66 18.51 -1.56
N PRO A 525 3.53 18.07 -0.98
CA PRO A 525 2.24 18.72 -1.20
C PRO A 525 2.26 20.20 -0.81
N GLN A 526 1.58 21.04 -1.59
CA GLN A 526 1.57 22.49 -1.36
C GLN A 526 1.06 22.86 0.04
N GLY A 527 0.07 22.14 0.55
CA GLY A 527 -0.44 22.36 1.90
C GLY A 527 0.61 22.19 3.01
N GLU A 528 1.58 21.28 2.83
CA GLU A 528 2.69 21.10 3.77
C GLU A 528 3.68 22.28 3.69
N LEU A 529 3.97 22.77 2.49
CA LEU A 529 4.83 23.92 2.28
C LEU A 529 4.22 25.21 2.85
N ASP A 530 2.91 25.35 2.76
CA ASP A 530 2.18 26.54 3.27
C ASP A 530 2.10 26.54 4.80
N THR A 531 2.06 25.36 5.43
CA THR A 531 1.92 25.22 6.89
C THR A 531 3.25 25.14 7.62
N ASN A 532 4.28 24.54 7.02
CA ASN A 532 5.62 24.44 7.58
C ASN A 532 6.64 25.23 6.74
N THR A 533 6.91 26.45 7.14
CA THR A 533 7.82 27.36 6.44
C THR A 533 9.30 26.93 6.49
N SER A 534 9.64 25.88 7.23
CA SER A 534 10.98 25.29 7.26
C SER A 534 11.19 24.24 6.18
N ILE A 535 10.12 23.83 5.48
CA ILE A 535 10.19 22.88 4.37
C ILE A 535 10.45 23.61 3.05
N GLU A 536 11.43 23.13 2.31
CA GLU A 536 11.62 23.49 0.91
C GLU A 536 11.14 22.37 0.00
N GLN A 537 10.61 22.77 -1.17
CA GLN A 537 10.22 21.81 -2.20
C GLN A 537 11.43 21.01 -2.69
N HIS A 538 11.18 19.76 -3.10
CA HIS A 538 12.21 18.91 -3.70
C HIS A 538 12.89 19.61 -4.89
N PRO A 539 14.24 19.56 -5.02
CA PRO A 539 14.97 20.26 -6.07
C PRO A 539 14.47 19.99 -7.48
N LEU A 540 14.01 18.78 -7.79
CA LEU A 540 13.44 18.42 -9.09
C LEU A 540 12.09 19.11 -9.38
N TRP A 541 11.43 19.66 -8.36
CA TRP A 541 10.11 20.30 -8.44
C TRP A 541 10.14 21.83 -8.23
N LYS A 542 11.33 22.40 -8.02
CA LYS A 542 11.56 23.87 -7.92
C LYS A 542 11.45 24.59 -9.26
#